data_30d5c83370d02b0752495ee483fe46c7
#
_entry.id   30d5c83370d02b0752495ee483fe46c7
#
_cell.length_a   1.000
_cell.length_b   1.000
_cell.length_c   1.000
_cell.angle_alpha   90.00
_cell.angle_beta   90.00
_cell.angle_gamma   90.00
#
_symmetry.space_group_name_H-M   'P 1'
#
loop_
_entity.id
_entity.type
_entity.pdbx_description
1 polymer ?
#
loop_
_entity_poly.entity_id
_entity_poly.type
_entity_poly.pdbx_seq_one_letter_code
_entity_poly.pdbx_strand_id
1 'polypeptide(L)'
;HILCLHGNVAMGYCEEHGEFGTKTANCPICMRKFSPTKLLYPVAQKDYESDAYIHNCWKAVQQAIDESYMITIFGYSAPSSDRSAVDLLKHAWGDPQKRQLEEISVIDIIDEEEIPMKWKDFIHTHHYQYSKDFYSSYLGLFPRRSCEMVFAMFCLNVWADNTKGFRKDMSWSDLENQIYN
;
A
#
# COMPACT_ATOMS: atom_id res chain seq x y z
N HIS A 1 -8.67 -4.60 1.46
CA HIS A 1 -8.97 -3.48 2.35
C HIS A 1 -8.35 -2.20 1.78
N ILE A 2 -9.04 -1.06 1.95
CA ILE A 2 -8.52 0.27 1.61
C ILE A 2 -8.36 1.04 2.92
N LEU A 3 -7.16 1.53 3.19
CA LEU A 3 -6.82 2.29 4.40
C LEU A 3 -6.46 3.73 4.01
N CYS A 4 -7.14 4.71 4.59
CA CYS A 4 -6.94 6.14 4.29
C CYS A 4 -6.05 6.77 5.35
N LEU A 5 -4.73 6.73 5.15
CA LEU A 5 -3.71 7.11 6.15
C LEU A 5 -3.73 8.60 6.53
N HIS A 6 -4.33 9.46 5.72
CA HIS A 6 -4.48 10.89 5.98
C HIS A 6 -5.94 11.30 6.27
N GLY A 7 -6.79 10.32 6.54
CA GLY A 7 -8.22 10.52 6.76
C GLY A 7 -9.06 10.42 5.49
N ASN A 8 -10.38 10.45 5.64
CA ASN A 8 -11.33 10.33 4.54
C ASN A 8 -12.60 11.12 4.83
N VAL A 9 -12.95 12.07 3.96
CA VAL A 9 -14.12 12.94 4.11
C VAL A 9 -15.47 12.23 4.13
N ALA A 10 -15.53 11.00 3.64
CA ALA A 10 -16.76 10.20 3.62
C ALA A 10 -16.91 9.33 4.88
N MET A 11 -15.85 9.18 5.68
CA MET A 11 -15.84 8.32 6.86
C MET A 11 -16.20 9.10 8.13
N GLY A 12 -16.74 8.37 9.09
CA GLY A 12 -16.99 8.84 10.42
C GLY A 12 -16.80 7.70 11.43
N TYR A 13 -16.78 8.03 12.71
CA TYR A 13 -16.55 7.08 13.79
C TYR A 13 -17.37 7.40 15.03
N CYS A 14 -17.53 6.43 15.90
CA CYS A 14 -18.12 6.55 17.21
C CYS A 14 -17.02 6.52 18.28
N GLU A 15 -16.78 7.62 18.94
CA GLU A 15 -15.75 7.73 19.99
C GLU A 15 -16.00 6.75 21.17
N GLU A 16 -17.27 6.47 21.48
CA GLU A 16 -17.63 5.61 22.60
C GLU A 16 -17.39 4.11 22.30
N HIS A 17 -17.63 3.68 21.05
CA HIS A 17 -17.61 2.26 20.68
C HIS A 17 -16.48 1.88 19.71
N GLY A 18 -15.74 2.86 19.20
CA GLY A 18 -14.65 2.61 18.21
C GLY A 18 -15.16 2.12 16.85
N GLU A 19 -16.47 2.13 16.60
CA GLU A 19 -17.07 1.71 15.35
C GLU A 19 -16.87 2.74 14.25
N PHE A 20 -16.66 2.29 13.03
CA PHE A 20 -16.44 3.13 11.84
C PHE A 20 -17.49 2.86 10.76
N GLY A 21 -17.76 3.87 9.95
CA GLY A 21 -18.67 3.74 8.83
C GLY A 21 -18.72 5.02 8.00
N THR A 22 -19.64 5.10 7.05
CA THR A 22 -19.87 6.35 6.34
C THR A 22 -20.39 7.41 7.30
N LYS A 23 -19.94 8.65 7.16
CA LYS A 23 -20.35 9.77 8.06
C LYS A 23 -21.85 10.03 8.13
N THR A 24 -22.62 9.47 7.18
CA THR A 24 -24.09 9.57 7.14
C THR A 24 -24.79 8.45 7.92
N ALA A 25 -24.06 7.39 8.28
CA ALA A 25 -24.59 6.27 9.04
C ALA A 25 -24.58 6.54 10.56
N ASN A 26 -25.20 5.64 11.29
CA ASN A 26 -25.23 5.61 12.75
C ASN A 26 -24.37 4.45 13.28
N CYS A 27 -23.83 4.62 14.46
CA CYS A 27 -23.17 3.55 15.19
C CYS A 27 -24.16 2.39 15.43
N PRO A 28 -23.81 1.15 15.09
CA PRO A 28 -24.70 0.00 15.26
C PRO A 28 -24.98 -0.35 16.74
N ILE A 29 -24.17 0.16 17.66
CA ILE A 29 -24.29 -0.11 19.09
C ILE A 29 -25.15 0.94 19.79
N CYS A 30 -24.81 2.23 19.68
CA CYS A 30 -25.54 3.30 20.38
C CYS A 30 -26.55 4.06 19.50
N MET A 31 -26.63 3.75 18.21
CA MET A 31 -27.50 4.39 17.22
C MET A 31 -27.26 5.90 17.03
N ARG A 32 -26.22 6.48 17.63
CA ARG A 32 -25.82 7.88 17.42
C ARG A 32 -25.11 8.01 16.07
N LYS A 33 -25.31 9.15 15.43
CA LYS A 33 -24.63 9.47 14.17
C LYS A 33 -23.12 9.49 14.38
N PHE A 34 -22.38 8.98 13.40
CA PHE A 34 -20.93 9.04 13.43
C PHE A 34 -20.38 10.47 13.39
N SER A 35 -19.34 10.73 14.18
CA SER A 35 -18.56 11.95 14.12
C SER A 35 -17.63 11.91 12.90
N PRO A 36 -17.46 12.99 12.13
CA PRO A 36 -16.52 13.03 11.00
C PRO A 36 -15.08 12.75 11.44
N THR A 37 -14.32 12.02 10.65
CA THR A 37 -12.87 11.85 10.82
C THR A 37 -12.14 13.12 10.39
N LYS A 38 -10.95 13.36 10.96
CA LYS A 38 -10.07 14.45 10.52
C LYS A 38 -9.47 14.18 9.14
N LEU A 39 -9.02 15.25 8.49
CA LEU A 39 -8.12 15.17 7.34
C LEU A 39 -6.77 15.76 7.74
N LEU A 40 -5.70 15.04 7.50
CA LEU A 40 -4.35 15.54 7.70
C LEU A 40 -3.90 16.28 6.44
N TYR A 41 -3.58 17.55 6.61
CA TYR A 41 -3.02 18.39 5.55
C TYR A 41 -1.54 18.08 5.30
N PRO A 42 -0.98 18.43 4.13
CA PRO A 42 0.42 18.21 3.79
C PRO A 42 1.35 19.18 4.54
N VAL A 43 1.52 18.94 5.85
CA VAL A 43 2.44 19.67 6.74
C VAL A 43 3.58 18.75 7.15
N ALA A 44 4.74 19.34 7.49
CA ALA A 44 5.96 18.58 7.79
C ALA A 44 5.84 17.64 9.01
N GLN A 45 5.04 18.04 10.00
CA GLN A 45 4.73 17.19 11.15
C GLN A 45 3.22 16.94 11.18
N LYS A 46 2.82 15.69 11.08
CA LYS A 46 1.43 15.25 11.12
C LYS A 46 1.18 14.48 12.40
N ASP A 47 0.04 14.77 13.03
CA ASP A 47 -0.43 14.05 14.19
C ASP A 47 -1.29 12.86 13.74
N TYR A 48 -0.68 11.67 13.70
CA TYR A 48 -1.34 10.42 13.34
C TYR A 48 -2.01 9.72 14.53
N GLU A 49 -1.86 10.26 15.74
CA GLU A 49 -2.33 9.64 16.98
C GLU A 49 -3.66 10.22 17.48
N SER A 50 -3.91 11.51 17.23
CA SER A 50 -5.06 12.22 17.83
C SER A 50 -6.42 11.87 17.24
N ASP A 51 -6.48 11.27 16.05
CA ASP A 51 -7.72 10.82 15.43
C ASP A 51 -7.77 9.28 15.41
N ALA A 52 -8.76 8.70 16.06
CA ALA A 52 -8.89 7.26 16.22
C ALA A 52 -8.98 6.49 14.88
N TYR A 53 -9.63 7.06 13.87
CA TYR A 53 -9.70 6.44 12.55
C TYR A 53 -8.32 6.39 11.88
N ILE A 54 -7.61 7.52 11.85
CA ILE A 54 -6.27 7.62 11.26
C ILE A 54 -5.29 6.70 11.99
N HIS A 55 -5.30 6.74 13.34
CA HIS A 55 -4.46 5.86 14.17
C HIS A 55 -4.70 4.38 13.87
N ASN A 56 -5.96 3.95 13.77
CA ASN A 56 -6.28 2.56 13.44
C ASN A 56 -5.88 2.19 12.00
N CYS A 57 -6.02 3.10 11.03
CA CYS A 57 -5.50 2.87 9.67
C CYS A 57 -3.97 2.67 9.67
N TRP A 58 -3.23 3.49 10.44
CA TRP A 58 -1.78 3.34 10.57
C TRP A 58 -1.38 2.05 11.25
N LYS A 59 -2.04 1.65 12.33
CA LYS A 59 -1.81 0.34 12.97
C LYS A 59 -2.04 -0.83 12.00
N ALA A 60 -3.14 -0.79 11.26
CA ALA A 60 -3.47 -1.85 10.31
C ALA A 60 -2.43 -1.93 9.16
N VAL A 61 -1.95 -0.79 8.64
CA VAL A 61 -0.92 -0.78 7.60
C VAL A 61 0.43 -1.23 8.13
N GLN A 62 0.80 -0.84 9.35
CA GLN A 62 2.05 -1.28 9.98
C GLN A 62 2.07 -2.80 10.18
N GLN A 63 0.97 -3.37 10.66
CA GLN A 63 0.85 -4.82 10.78
C GLN A 63 0.92 -5.52 9.40
N ALA A 64 0.21 -5.00 8.39
CA ALA A 64 0.26 -5.56 7.05
C ALA A 64 1.66 -5.51 6.43
N ILE A 65 2.43 -4.45 6.69
CA ILE A 65 3.82 -4.32 6.24
C ILE A 65 4.73 -5.32 6.96
N ASP A 66 4.60 -5.45 8.28
CA ASP A 66 5.40 -6.39 9.08
C ASP A 66 5.22 -7.84 8.62
N GLU A 67 3.99 -8.22 8.30
CA GLU A 67 3.62 -9.57 7.85
C GLU A 67 3.80 -9.79 6.33
N SER A 68 4.14 -8.75 5.54
CA SER A 68 4.16 -8.86 4.08
C SER A 68 5.44 -9.50 3.55
N TYR A 69 5.31 -10.34 2.51
CA TYR A 69 6.42 -10.79 1.68
C TYR A 69 6.79 -9.76 0.60
N MET A 70 5.81 -9.05 0.05
CA MET A 70 6.01 -8.07 -1.03
C MET A 70 5.26 -6.78 -0.74
N ILE A 71 5.96 -5.65 -0.90
CA ILE A 71 5.36 -4.32 -0.90
C ILE A 71 5.42 -3.75 -2.31
N THR A 72 4.30 -3.23 -2.79
CA THR A 72 4.26 -2.44 -4.03
C THR A 72 4.01 -0.98 -3.72
N ILE A 73 4.92 -0.12 -4.18
CA ILE A 73 4.85 1.33 -4.07
C ILE A 73 4.44 1.88 -5.44
N PHE A 74 3.30 2.55 -5.52
CA PHE A 74 2.78 3.07 -6.78
C PHE A 74 2.57 4.58 -6.71
N GLY A 75 3.38 5.34 -7.47
CA GLY A 75 3.24 6.78 -7.61
C GLY A 75 3.48 7.58 -6.31
N TYR A 76 4.18 7.01 -5.34
CA TYR A 76 4.52 7.67 -4.09
C TYR A 76 6.01 7.98 -4.03
N SER A 77 6.34 9.26 -4.11
CA SER A 77 7.73 9.72 -4.19
C SER A 77 8.41 9.94 -2.84
N ALA A 78 7.78 9.58 -1.72
CA ALA A 78 8.27 9.80 -0.36
C ALA A 78 8.77 11.25 -0.13
N PRO A 79 7.93 12.28 -0.35
CA PRO A 79 8.36 13.66 -0.28
C PRO A 79 8.82 14.05 1.13
N SER A 80 9.70 15.03 1.25
CA SER A 80 10.23 15.50 2.55
C SER A 80 9.15 16.00 3.50
N SER A 81 8.02 16.48 2.96
CA SER A 81 6.83 16.86 3.74
C SER A 81 6.08 15.67 4.36
N ASP A 82 6.42 14.44 3.97
CA ASP A 82 5.79 13.20 4.45
C ASP A 82 6.75 12.34 5.28
N ARG A 83 7.81 12.93 5.79
CA ARG A 83 8.89 12.23 6.51
C ARG A 83 8.35 11.36 7.65
N SER A 84 7.42 11.86 8.45
CA SER A 84 6.82 11.09 9.56
C SER A 84 6.07 9.85 9.07
N ALA A 85 5.39 9.90 7.92
CA ALA A 85 4.77 8.73 7.31
C ALA A 85 5.82 7.70 6.86
N VAL A 86 6.86 8.17 6.17
CA VAL A 86 7.96 7.30 5.73
C VAL A 86 8.66 6.63 6.91
N ASP A 87 8.88 7.35 8.00
CA ASP A 87 9.49 6.80 9.22
C ASP A 87 8.61 5.72 9.89
N LEU A 88 7.29 5.90 9.90
CA LEU A 88 6.34 4.88 10.37
C LEU A 88 6.37 3.61 9.48
N LEU A 89 6.42 3.79 8.16
CA LEU A 89 6.51 2.66 7.22
C LEU A 89 7.84 1.91 7.39
N LYS A 90 8.97 2.62 7.52
CA LYS A 90 10.29 2.03 7.78
C LYS A 90 10.32 1.26 9.10
N HIS A 91 9.73 1.83 10.15
CA HIS A 91 9.67 1.15 11.45
C HIS A 91 8.91 -0.17 11.36
N ALA A 92 7.81 -0.18 10.63
CA ALA A 92 7.01 -1.39 10.40
C ALA A 92 7.75 -2.44 9.54
N TRP A 93 8.48 -1.99 8.50
CA TRP A 93 9.28 -2.87 7.66
C TRP A 93 10.47 -3.47 8.41
N GLY A 94 11.06 -2.70 9.32
CA GLY A 94 12.19 -3.12 10.14
C GLY A 94 13.53 -3.07 9.41
N ASP A 95 14.45 -3.96 9.79
CA ASP A 95 15.80 -4.01 9.23
C ASP A 95 15.79 -4.79 7.90
N PRO A 96 16.11 -4.15 6.76
CA PRO A 96 16.16 -4.82 5.45
C PRO A 96 17.12 -6.01 5.41
N GLN A 97 18.16 -6.02 6.24
CA GLN A 97 19.12 -7.15 6.31
C GLN A 97 18.48 -8.43 6.87
N LYS A 98 17.37 -8.32 7.57
CA LYS A 98 16.59 -9.45 8.08
C LYS A 98 15.48 -9.90 7.13
N ARG A 99 15.22 -9.12 6.08
CA ARG A 99 14.20 -9.37 5.06
C ARG A 99 14.84 -9.81 3.74
N GLN A 100 15.60 -10.91 3.81
CA GLN A 100 16.40 -11.41 2.69
C GLN A 100 15.60 -12.09 1.58
N LEU A 101 14.35 -12.46 1.86
CA LEU A 101 13.46 -13.12 0.89
C LEU A 101 12.34 -12.23 0.42
N GLU A 102 12.14 -11.08 1.08
CA GLU A 102 11.08 -10.15 0.77
C GLU A 102 11.44 -9.25 -0.42
N GLU A 103 10.41 -8.75 -1.11
CA GLU A 103 10.53 -8.02 -2.37
C GLU A 103 9.86 -6.65 -2.30
N ILE A 104 10.50 -5.65 -2.90
CA ILE A 104 9.94 -4.31 -3.10
C ILE A 104 9.69 -4.08 -4.58
N SER A 105 8.45 -3.75 -4.94
CA SER A 105 8.09 -3.34 -6.30
C SER A 105 7.76 -1.86 -6.32
N VAL A 106 8.45 -1.09 -7.15
CA VAL A 106 8.24 0.36 -7.30
C VAL A 106 7.73 0.67 -8.69
N ILE A 107 6.57 1.31 -8.77
CA ILE A 107 5.95 1.80 -10.01
C ILE A 107 6.00 3.33 -9.95
N ASP A 108 6.92 3.94 -10.67
CA ASP A 108 7.13 5.39 -10.67
C ASP A 108 7.68 5.86 -12.04
N ILE A 109 7.55 7.15 -12.33
CA ILE A 109 8.07 7.79 -13.54
C ILE A 109 9.50 8.32 -13.37
N ILE A 110 10.07 8.31 -12.16
CA ILE A 110 11.44 8.73 -11.89
C ILE A 110 12.45 7.80 -12.57
N ASP A 111 13.71 8.22 -12.65
CA ASP A 111 14.74 7.35 -13.21
C ASP A 111 15.08 6.19 -12.25
N GLU A 112 15.32 5.03 -12.82
CA GLU A 112 15.60 3.80 -12.06
C GLU A 112 16.80 3.96 -11.12
N GLU A 113 17.81 4.74 -11.50
CA GLU A 113 18.98 5.02 -10.68
C GLU A 113 18.66 5.78 -9.37
N GLU A 114 17.53 6.49 -9.32
CA GLU A 114 17.07 7.18 -8.10
C GLU A 114 16.36 6.27 -7.10
N ILE A 115 15.86 5.11 -7.54
CA ILE A 115 15.07 4.18 -6.70
C ILE A 115 15.87 3.70 -5.48
N PRO A 116 17.10 3.18 -5.64
CA PRO A 116 17.87 2.73 -4.49
C PRO A 116 18.18 3.85 -3.48
N MET A 117 18.34 5.10 -3.96
CA MET A 117 18.59 6.23 -3.07
C MET A 117 17.37 6.61 -2.25
N LYS A 118 16.17 6.56 -2.84
CA LYS A 118 14.91 6.91 -2.16
C LYS A 118 14.42 5.82 -1.22
N TRP A 119 14.56 4.57 -1.62
CA TRP A 119 13.96 3.41 -0.96
C TRP A 119 14.98 2.48 -0.28
N LYS A 120 16.24 2.92 -0.12
CA LYS A 120 17.34 2.15 0.48
C LYS A 120 17.02 1.49 1.83
N ASP A 121 16.16 2.12 2.62
CA ASP A 121 15.79 1.64 3.95
C ASP A 121 14.76 0.51 3.91
N PHE A 122 14.25 0.19 2.71
CA PHE A 122 13.31 -0.92 2.47
C PHE A 122 13.93 -2.02 1.60
N ILE A 123 15.01 -1.72 0.87
CA ILE A 123 15.61 -2.62 -0.11
C ILE A 123 16.73 -3.43 0.54
N HIS A 124 16.63 -4.77 0.47
CA HIS A 124 17.73 -5.67 0.78
C HIS A 124 18.54 -5.90 -0.49
N THR A 125 19.78 -5.40 -0.54
CA THR A 125 20.69 -5.54 -1.69
C THR A 125 20.07 -5.11 -3.03
N HIS A 126 19.63 -6.05 -3.87
CA HIS A 126 19.00 -5.84 -5.17
C HIS A 126 17.59 -6.47 -5.24
N HIS A 127 16.97 -6.76 -4.09
CA HIS A 127 15.63 -7.33 -4.02
C HIS A 127 14.56 -6.24 -4.23
N TYR A 128 14.56 -5.66 -5.40
CA TYR A 128 13.53 -4.73 -5.83
C TYR A 128 13.29 -4.84 -7.33
N GLN A 129 12.06 -4.56 -7.74
CA GLN A 129 11.68 -4.37 -9.13
C GLN A 129 11.25 -2.92 -9.35
N TYR A 130 11.71 -2.35 -10.46
CA TYR A 130 11.25 -1.05 -10.93
C TYR A 130 10.43 -1.18 -12.20
N SER A 131 9.34 -0.41 -12.30
CA SER A 131 8.49 -0.33 -13.49
C SER A 131 8.07 1.11 -13.75
N LYS A 132 8.23 1.59 -14.99
CA LYS A 132 7.80 2.93 -15.40
C LYS A 132 6.28 3.06 -15.52
N ASP A 133 5.56 1.96 -15.60
CA ASP A 133 4.11 1.94 -15.66
C ASP A 133 3.51 0.68 -15.00
N PHE A 134 2.21 0.74 -14.73
CA PHE A 134 1.47 -0.33 -14.08
C PHE A 134 1.54 -1.65 -14.88
N TYR A 135 1.46 -1.61 -16.21
CA TYR A 135 1.34 -2.82 -17.05
C TYR A 135 2.62 -3.63 -17.12
N SER A 136 3.78 -3.00 -16.91
CA SER A 136 5.09 -3.66 -16.83
C SER A 136 5.43 -4.14 -15.41
N SER A 137 4.64 -3.80 -14.41
CA SER A 137 4.84 -4.20 -13.04
C SER A 137 4.33 -5.62 -12.76
N TYR A 138 4.74 -6.20 -11.63
CA TYR A 138 4.21 -7.48 -11.16
C TYR A 138 2.68 -7.48 -10.99
N LEU A 139 2.09 -6.34 -10.57
CA LEU A 139 0.65 -6.19 -10.46
C LEU A 139 -0.05 -6.28 -11.83
N GLY A 140 0.56 -5.69 -12.85
CA GLY A 140 0.03 -5.73 -14.21
C GLY A 140 0.27 -7.06 -14.91
N LEU A 141 1.45 -7.65 -14.74
CA LEU A 141 1.84 -8.91 -15.38
C LEU A 141 1.12 -10.13 -14.78
N PHE A 142 0.91 -10.13 -13.47
CA PHE A 142 0.32 -11.26 -12.74
C PHE A 142 -0.89 -10.81 -11.89
N PRO A 143 -1.98 -10.32 -12.51
CA PRO A 143 -3.15 -9.88 -11.77
C PRO A 143 -3.70 -11.02 -10.89
N ARG A 144 -4.18 -10.67 -9.67
CA ARG A 144 -4.70 -11.58 -8.64
C ARG A 144 -3.67 -12.41 -7.90
N ARG A 145 -2.51 -12.74 -8.49
CA ARG A 145 -1.52 -13.66 -7.93
C ARG A 145 -0.11 -13.08 -7.93
N SER A 146 0.02 -11.75 -7.93
CA SER A 146 1.31 -11.06 -8.08
C SER A 146 2.34 -11.52 -7.04
N CYS A 147 2.01 -11.48 -5.77
CA CYS A 147 2.90 -11.88 -4.68
C CYS A 147 3.29 -13.37 -4.77
N GLU A 148 2.31 -14.24 -5.04
CA GLU A 148 2.51 -15.67 -5.17
C GLU A 148 3.42 -16.03 -6.35
N MET A 149 3.24 -15.36 -7.48
CA MET A 149 4.08 -15.56 -8.66
C MET A 149 5.50 -15.04 -8.45
N VAL A 150 5.66 -13.88 -7.82
CA VAL A 150 6.99 -13.33 -7.46
C VAL A 150 7.72 -14.31 -6.52
N PHE A 151 7.07 -14.78 -5.48
CA PHE A 151 7.63 -15.79 -4.59
C PHE A 151 8.04 -17.08 -5.34
N ALA A 152 7.17 -17.58 -6.22
CA ALA A 152 7.47 -18.77 -6.99
C ALA A 152 8.67 -18.58 -7.95
N MET A 153 8.78 -17.42 -8.59
CA MET A 153 9.91 -17.13 -9.48
C MET A 153 11.24 -17.05 -8.72
N PHE A 154 11.29 -16.32 -7.61
CA PHE A 154 12.54 -16.04 -6.91
C PHE A 154 12.93 -17.12 -5.89
N CYS A 155 11.96 -17.69 -5.18
CA CYS A 155 12.24 -18.67 -4.13
C CYS A 155 12.13 -20.12 -4.60
N LEU A 156 11.31 -20.41 -5.61
CA LEU A 156 11.07 -21.78 -6.11
C LEU A 156 11.63 -22.01 -7.51
N ASN A 157 12.22 -20.99 -8.14
CA ASN A 157 12.76 -21.04 -9.51
C ASN A 157 11.74 -21.55 -10.54
N VAL A 158 10.48 -21.13 -10.42
CA VAL A 158 9.39 -21.49 -11.31
C VAL A 158 9.26 -20.43 -12.39
N TRP A 159 9.12 -20.86 -13.65
CA TRP A 159 8.83 -19.94 -14.74
C TRP A 159 7.41 -19.39 -14.62
N ALA A 160 7.26 -18.06 -14.64
CA ALA A 160 5.98 -17.39 -14.56
C ALA A 160 5.38 -17.16 -15.95
N ASP A 161 4.13 -17.58 -16.14
CA ASP A 161 3.35 -17.29 -17.33
C ASP A 161 2.58 -15.97 -17.15
N ASN A 162 2.88 -14.96 -17.96
CA ASN A 162 2.25 -13.64 -17.95
C ASN A 162 1.22 -13.43 -19.08
N THR A 163 0.79 -14.50 -19.77
CA THR A 163 -0.19 -14.41 -20.88
C THR A 163 -1.52 -13.82 -20.45
N LYS A 164 -1.83 -13.87 -19.15
CA LYS A 164 -3.01 -13.26 -18.53
C LYS A 164 -2.75 -11.88 -17.93
N GLY A 165 -1.61 -11.25 -18.22
CA GLY A 165 -1.30 -9.91 -17.76
C GLY A 165 -2.23 -8.84 -18.33
N PHE A 166 -2.37 -7.73 -17.62
CA PHE A 166 -3.10 -6.56 -18.10
C PHE A 166 -2.33 -5.87 -19.24
N ARG A 167 -3.06 -5.36 -20.23
CA ARG A 167 -2.50 -4.59 -21.34
C ARG A 167 -3.14 -3.20 -21.42
N LYS A 168 -2.39 -2.24 -21.94
CA LYS A 168 -2.85 -0.83 -22.09
C LYS A 168 -4.06 -0.66 -23.00
N ASP A 169 -4.27 -1.59 -23.92
CA ASP A 169 -5.36 -1.57 -24.91
C ASP A 169 -6.66 -2.21 -24.42
N MET A 170 -6.66 -2.79 -23.21
CA MET A 170 -7.84 -3.42 -22.63
C MET A 170 -8.90 -2.39 -22.22
N SER A 171 -10.17 -2.68 -22.54
CA SER A 171 -11.31 -1.98 -21.96
C SER A 171 -11.54 -2.35 -20.49
N TRP A 172 -12.36 -1.58 -19.78
CA TRP A 172 -12.76 -1.93 -18.40
C TRP A 172 -13.39 -3.31 -18.30
N SER A 173 -14.22 -3.68 -19.29
CA SER A 173 -14.85 -5.01 -19.35
C SER A 173 -13.82 -6.11 -19.55
N ASP A 174 -12.77 -5.87 -20.36
CA ASP A 174 -11.67 -6.84 -20.54
C ASP A 174 -10.88 -7.03 -19.24
N LEU A 175 -10.59 -5.94 -18.52
CA LEU A 175 -9.90 -5.97 -17.23
C LEU A 175 -10.71 -6.75 -16.19
N GLU A 176 -12.01 -6.50 -16.08
CA GLU A 176 -12.90 -7.26 -15.19
C GLU A 176 -12.93 -8.75 -15.54
N ASN A 177 -13.07 -9.09 -16.82
CA ASN A 177 -13.05 -10.48 -17.27
C ASN A 177 -11.71 -11.16 -16.97
N GLN A 178 -10.58 -10.45 -17.09
CA GLN A 178 -9.26 -10.97 -16.78
C GLN A 178 -9.10 -11.27 -15.27
N ILE A 179 -9.79 -10.51 -14.42
CA ILE A 179 -9.76 -10.72 -12.96
C ILE A 179 -10.63 -11.89 -12.54
N TYR A 180 -11.79 -12.08 -13.17
CA TYR A 180 -12.79 -13.04 -12.69
C TYR A 180 -12.76 -14.41 -13.40
N ASN A 181 -12.04 -14.53 -14.51
CA ASN A 181 -11.83 -15.76 -15.29
C ASN A 181 -10.36 -16.23 -15.23
#